data_1e98ccc74bce81f548c26db587bcb36b
#
_entry.id   1e98ccc74bce81f548c26db587bcb36b
#
_cell.length_a   1.000
_cell.length_b   1.000
_cell.length_c   1.000
_cell.angle_alpha   90.00
_cell.angle_beta   90.00
_cell.angle_gamma   90.00
#
_symmetry.space_group_name_H-M   'P 1'
#
loop_
_entity.id
_entity.type
_entity.pdbx_description
1 polymer ?
#
loop_
_entity_poly.entity_id
_entity_poly.type
_entity_poly.pdbx_seq_one_letter_code
_entity_poly.pdbx_strand_id
1 'polypeptide(L)' 'MEKYYCSVSVSPIRAEVSEKSEMTSQILYGETCEIIETEGLYSKIKMDFDGYEGWVNSSVLKKEN' A
#
# COMPACT_ATOMS: atom_id res chain seq x y z
N MET A 1 10.33 -3.21 -12.33
CA MET A 1 9.47 -2.25 -11.63
C MET A 1 10.06 -1.90 -10.29
N GLU A 2 9.80 -0.69 -9.83
CA GLU A 2 10.35 -0.23 -8.56
C GLU A 2 9.60 -0.85 -7.39
N LYS A 3 10.34 -1.20 -6.35
CA LYS A 3 9.77 -1.75 -5.13
C LYS A 3 9.66 -0.68 -4.07
N TYR A 4 8.63 -0.81 -3.26
CA TYR A 4 8.38 0.07 -2.13
C TYR A 4 8.19 -0.79 -0.89
N TYR A 5 8.36 -0.19 0.27
CA TYR A 5 8.12 -0.90 1.54
C TYR A 5 7.31 -0.02 2.48
N CYS A 6 6.62 -0.67 3.41
CA CYS A 6 5.87 0.03 4.43
C CYS A 6 6.83 0.56 5.49
N SER A 7 6.80 1.87 5.72
CA SER A 7 7.73 2.55 6.61
C SER A 7 7.12 2.82 8.00
N VAL A 8 5.89 2.39 8.22
CA VAL A 8 5.22 2.52 9.52
C VAL A 8 4.89 1.14 10.04
N SER A 9 4.54 1.05 11.33
CA SER A 9 4.30 -0.25 11.96
C SER A 9 3.22 -1.06 11.24
N VAL A 10 2.13 -0.39 10.88
CA VAL A 10 1.01 -1.03 10.19
C VAL A 10 0.21 0.05 9.47
N SER A 11 -0.32 -0.29 8.31
CA SER A 11 -1.22 0.59 7.58
C SER A 11 -2.37 -0.23 7.00
N PRO A 12 -3.61 0.26 7.06
CA PRO A 12 -4.72 -0.45 6.44
C PRO A 12 -4.60 -0.41 4.92
N ILE A 13 -5.00 -1.49 4.29
CA ILE A 13 -5.18 -1.56 2.84
C ILE A 13 -6.68 -1.53 2.62
N ARG A 14 -7.15 -0.58 1.82
CA ARG A 14 -8.58 -0.34 1.63
C ARG A 14 -9.02 -0.72 0.22
N ALA A 15 -10.29 -1.02 0.09
CA ALA A 15 -10.87 -1.41 -1.19
C ALA A 15 -10.91 -0.24 -2.17
N GLU A 16 -11.08 0.98 -1.67
CA GLU A 16 -11.23 2.16 -2.52
C GLU A 16 -10.45 3.35 -1.97
N VAL A 17 -10.32 4.40 -2.78
CA VAL A 17 -9.62 5.63 -2.43
C VAL A 17 -10.50 6.44 -1.47
N SER A 18 -10.60 6.00 -0.23
CA SER A 18 -11.38 6.69 0.79
C SER A 18 -11.06 6.10 2.16
N GLU A 19 -10.88 6.96 3.14
CA GLU A 19 -10.68 6.50 4.50
C GLU A 19 -11.95 5.90 5.11
N LYS A 20 -13.08 6.12 4.44
CA LYS A 20 -14.34 5.54 4.86
C LYS A 20 -14.60 4.19 4.21
N SER A 21 -13.78 3.80 3.24
CA SER A 21 -13.97 2.50 2.59
C SER A 21 -13.53 1.39 3.52
N GLU A 22 -14.01 0.20 3.23
CA GLU A 22 -13.70 -0.97 4.03
C GLU A 22 -12.21 -1.29 4.01
N MET A 23 -11.66 -1.57 5.18
CA MET A 23 -10.30 -2.08 5.30
C MET A 23 -10.34 -3.57 4.97
N THR A 24 -9.70 -3.93 3.86
CA THR A 24 -9.73 -5.32 3.39
C THR A 24 -8.51 -6.12 3.81
N SER A 25 -7.42 -5.43 4.19
CA SER A 25 -6.20 -6.08 4.64
C SER A 25 -5.31 -5.03 5.30
N GLN A 26 -4.05 -5.36 5.55
CA GLN A 26 -3.09 -4.42 6.10
C GLN A 26 -1.70 -4.74 5.59
N ILE A 27 -0.85 -3.73 5.56
CA ILE A 27 0.56 -3.90 5.24
C ILE A 27 1.37 -3.56 6.50
N LEU A 28 2.34 -4.41 6.81
CA LEU A 28 3.16 -4.28 8.02
C LEU A 28 4.52 -3.71 7.68
N TYR A 29 5.18 -3.16 8.70
CA TYR A 29 6.50 -2.56 8.55
C TYR A 29 7.45 -3.50 7.81
N GLY A 30 8.10 -2.96 6.79
CA GLY A 30 9.09 -3.70 6.01
C GLY A 30 8.54 -4.60 4.92
N GLU A 31 7.23 -4.82 4.90
CA GLU A 31 6.66 -5.60 3.80
C GLU A 31 6.77 -4.81 2.50
N THR A 32 7.08 -5.50 1.41
CA THR A 32 7.33 -4.88 0.13
C THR A 32 6.16 -5.03 -0.83
N CYS A 33 6.07 -4.07 -1.74
CA CYS A 33 4.99 -4.03 -2.72
C CYS A 33 5.43 -3.24 -3.95
N GLU A 34 4.60 -3.30 -4.98
CA GLU A 34 4.72 -2.44 -6.15
C GLU A 34 3.58 -1.45 -6.15
N ILE A 35 3.82 -0.23 -6.63
CA ILE A 35 2.76 0.74 -6.84
C ILE A 35 2.28 0.59 -8.27
N ILE A 36 1.01 0.28 -8.45
CA ILE A 36 0.45 0.06 -9.78
C ILE A 36 -0.43 1.22 -10.26
N GLU A 37 -0.84 2.07 -9.34
CA GLU A 37 -1.67 3.23 -9.68
C GLU A 37 -1.60 4.23 -8.55
N THR A 38 -1.79 5.53 -8.85
CA THR A 38 -1.85 6.56 -7.82
C THR A 38 -3.06 7.43 -8.06
N GLU A 39 -3.68 7.90 -6.98
CA GLU A 39 -4.79 8.83 -7.05
C GLU A 39 -4.78 9.71 -5.82
N GLY A 40 -4.49 11.00 -6.03
CA GLY A 40 -4.39 11.95 -4.92
C GLY A 40 -3.34 11.53 -3.93
N LEU A 41 -3.74 11.37 -2.68
CA LEU A 41 -2.84 10.99 -1.59
C LEU A 41 -2.71 9.47 -1.44
N TYR A 42 -3.31 8.70 -2.33
CA TYR A 42 -3.36 7.25 -2.21
C TYR A 42 -2.61 6.56 -3.34
N SER A 43 -2.07 5.40 -3.03
CA SER A 43 -1.41 4.53 -4.00
C SER A 43 -2.08 3.17 -3.97
N LYS A 44 -2.39 2.65 -5.15
CA LYS A 44 -2.84 1.25 -5.25
C LYS A 44 -1.60 0.39 -5.33
N ILE A 45 -1.50 -0.55 -4.41
CA ILE A 45 -0.32 -1.39 -4.31
C ILE A 45 -0.68 -2.84 -4.62
N LYS A 46 0.35 -3.57 -5.04
CA LYS A 46 0.27 -5.01 -5.21
C LYS A 46 1.34 -5.60 -4.31
N MET A 47 0.91 -6.39 -3.33
CA MET A 47 1.80 -7.00 -2.36
C MET A 47 2.67 -8.06 -3.03
N ASP A 48 3.97 -8.05 -2.71
CA ASP A 48 4.89 -9.06 -3.26
C ASP A 48 4.59 -10.44 -2.74
N PHE A 49 4.15 -10.53 -1.48
CA PHE A 49 3.95 -11.81 -0.82
C PHE A 49 2.87 -12.67 -1.49
N ASP A 50 1.70 -12.09 -1.73
CA ASP A 50 0.55 -12.84 -2.23
C ASP A 50 -0.14 -12.20 -3.43
N GLY A 51 0.38 -11.08 -3.92
CA GLY A 51 -0.22 -10.37 -5.05
C GLY A 51 -1.51 -9.62 -4.71
N TYR A 52 -1.81 -9.49 -3.43
CA TYR A 52 -3.01 -8.77 -3.01
C TYR A 52 -2.95 -7.30 -3.41
N GLU A 53 -4.04 -6.76 -3.93
CA GLU A 53 -4.10 -5.37 -4.37
C GLU A 53 -5.07 -4.56 -3.55
N GLY A 54 -4.71 -3.31 -3.31
CA GLY A 54 -5.58 -2.38 -2.61
C GLY A 54 -4.93 -1.02 -2.44
N TRP A 55 -5.64 -0.10 -1.81
CA TRP A 55 -5.23 1.29 -1.67
C TRP A 55 -4.68 1.59 -0.28
N VAL A 56 -3.54 2.29 -0.25
CA VAL A 56 -2.95 2.77 1.00
C VAL A 56 -2.64 4.25 0.84
N ASN A 57 -2.47 4.94 1.97
CA ASN A 57 -1.99 6.31 1.94
C ASN A 57 -0.53 6.28 1.48
N SER A 58 -0.22 7.07 0.46
CA SER A 58 1.12 7.05 -0.15
C SER A 58 2.23 7.40 0.83
N SER A 59 1.91 8.16 1.88
CA SER A 59 2.90 8.59 2.86
C SER A 59 3.51 7.45 3.67
N VAL A 60 2.86 6.28 3.70
CA VAL A 60 3.39 5.15 4.46
C VAL A 60 4.41 4.33 3.67
N LEU A 61 4.55 4.63 2.39
CA LEU A 61 5.46 3.89 1.50
C LEU A 61 6.75 4.64 1.26
N LYS A 62 7.86 3.91 1.24
CA LYS A 62 9.15 4.45 0.83
C LYS A 62 9.75 3.54 -0.22
N LYS A 63 10.50 4.16 -1.13
CA LYS A 63 11.13 3.42 -2.20
C LYS A 63 12.27 2.58 -1.65
N GLU A 64 12.28 1.31 -2.03
CA GLU A 64 13.36 0.42 -1.65
C GLU A 64 14.54 0.63 -2.57
N ASN A 65 15.75 0.74 -2.00
CA ASN A 65 16.98 0.91 -2.76
C ASN A 65 17.61 -0.44 -3.09
#